data_c42ef964562ec6c6952060e80ee095e3
#
_entry.id   c42ef964562ec6c6952060e80ee095e3
#
_cell.length_a   1.000
_cell.length_b   1.000
_cell.length_c   1.000
_cell.angle_alpha   90.00
_cell.angle_beta   90.00
_cell.angle_gamma   90.00
#
_symmetry.space_group_name_H-M   'P 1'
#
loop_
_entity.id
_entity.type
_entity.pdbx_description
1 polymer ?
#
loop_
_entity_poly.entity_id
_entity_poly.type
_entity_poly.pdbx_seq_one_letter_code
_entity_poly.pdbx_strand_id
1 'polypeptide(L)'
;MDIRIIRSPSEGTKELIKRRMGITKEESPMDGAEAVGLVQGRMIDMVVAADIAEKATGVDVYDVRGICPQHMTLLAIFGNTAAVEDALSEIERKLKEGMYSDYSHAN
;
A
#
# COMPACT_ATOMS: atom_id res chain seq x y z
N MET A 1 12.52 -0.06 -2.16
CA MET A 1 11.05 0.00 -2.12
C MET A 1 10.49 -0.28 -3.50
N ASP A 2 9.60 -1.21 -3.60
CA ASP A 2 8.96 -1.57 -4.85
C ASP A 2 7.53 -1.07 -4.85
N ILE A 3 7.13 -0.47 -5.96
CA ILE A 3 5.79 0.09 -6.13
C ILE A 3 5.20 -0.44 -7.43
N ARG A 4 3.99 -0.97 -7.36
CA ARG A 4 3.26 -1.45 -8.53
C ARG A 4 1.82 -1.01 -8.45
N ILE A 5 1.18 -0.88 -9.60
CA ILE A 5 -0.26 -0.63 -9.65
C ILE A 5 -0.89 -1.65 -10.59
N ILE A 6 -2.02 -2.19 -10.17
CA ILE A 6 -2.84 -3.06 -11.02
C ILE A 6 -4.13 -2.31 -11.25
N ARG A 7 -4.37 -1.93 -12.50
CA ARG A 7 -5.61 -1.29 -12.92
C ARG A 7 -6.58 -2.38 -13.33
N SER A 8 -7.80 -2.28 -12.87
CA SER A 8 -8.86 -3.28 -13.13
C SER A 8 -8.40 -4.70 -12.75
N PRO A 9 -8.05 -4.93 -11.48
CA PRO A 9 -7.56 -6.25 -11.07
C PRO A 9 -8.62 -7.32 -11.34
N SER A 10 -8.16 -8.50 -11.76
CA SER A 10 -9.03 -9.63 -12.01
C SER A 10 -9.62 -10.15 -10.70
N GLU A 11 -10.73 -10.87 -10.79
CA GLU A 11 -11.35 -11.46 -9.59
C GLU A 11 -10.39 -12.42 -8.89
N GLY A 12 -9.61 -13.18 -9.64
CA GLY A 12 -8.61 -14.09 -9.06
C GLY A 12 -7.53 -13.34 -8.31
N THR A 13 -7.08 -12.20 -8.84
CA THR A 13 -6.10 -11.34 -8.16
C THR A 13 -6.69 -10.78 -6.86
N LYS A 14 -7.93 -10.30 -6.90
CA LYS A 14 -8.60 -9.80 -5.71
C LYS A 14 -8.72 -10.88 -4.64
N GLU A 15 -9.07 -12.10 -5.03
CA GLU A 15 -9.16 -13.22 -4.09
C GLU A 15 -7.80 -13.56 -3.49
N LEU A 16 -6.75 -13.53 -4.29
CA LEU A 16 -5.40 -13.80 -3.80
C LEU A 16 -5.00 -12.79 -2.71
N ILE A 17 -5.19 -11.51 -2.98
CA ILE A 17 -4.84 -10.46 -2.02
C ILE A 17 -5.72 -10.55 -0.78
N LYS A 18 -7.02 -10.76 -0.97
CA LYS A 18 -7.98 -10.88 0.12
C LYS A 18 -7.57 -11.97 1.11
N ARG A 19 -7.17 -13.13 0.60
CA ARG A 19 -6.72 -14.23 1.45
C ARG A 19 -5.47 -13.87 2.23
N ARG A 20 -4.53 -13.16 1.59
CA ARG A 20 -3.30 -12.76 2.25
C ARG A 20 -3.52 -11.65 3.27
N MET A 21 -4.58 -10.88 3.13
CA MET A 21 -4.96 -9.88 4.13
C MET A 21 -5.64 -10.50 5.35
N GLY A 22 -5.97 -11.79 5.28
CA GLY A 22 -6.67 -12.47 6.35
C GLY A 22 -8.14 -12.06 6.47
N ILE A 23 -8.69 -11.47 5.42
CA ILE A 23 -10.10 -11.09 5.39
C ILE A 23 -10.93 -12.29 4.98
N THR A 24 -11.80 -12.73 5.89
CA THR A 24 -12.69 -13.87 5.65
C THR A 24 -14.12 -13.45 5.39
N LYS A 25 -14.42 -12.17 5.48
CA LYS A 25 -15.77 -11.64 5.26
C LYS A 25 -16.10 -11.64 3.77
N GLU A 26 -17.37 -11.81 3.46
CA GLU A 26 -17.84 -11.75 2.08
C GLU A 26 -17.58 -10.38 1.45
N GLU A 27 -17.74 -9.32 2.25
CA GLU A 27 -17.45 -7.97 1.80
C GLU A 27 -16.03 -7.60 2.18
N SER A 28 -15.30 -7.09 1.22
CA SER A 28 -13.92 -6.68 1.38
C SER A 28 -13.76 -5.26 0.85
N PRO A 29 -12.82 -4.49 1.41
CA PRO A 29 -12.52 -3.15 0.88
C PRO A 29 -12.11 -3.18 -0.59
N MET A 30 -11.71 -4.34 -1.09
CA MET A 30 -11.36 -4.51 -2.50
C MET A 30 -12.57 -4.58 -3.41
N ASP A 31 -13.73 -4.92 -2.85
CA ASP A 31 -14.93 -5.06 -3.67
C ASP A 31 -15.30 -3.69 -4.23
N GLY A 32 -15.36 -3.60 -5.54
CA GLY A 32 -15.63 -2.33 -6.20
C GLY A 32 -14.42 -1.43 -6.41
N ALA A 33 -13.24 -1.82 -5.94
CA ALA A 33 -12.03 -1.03 -6.19
C ALA A 33 -11.65 -1.12 -7.66
N GLU A 34 -11.36 0.03 -8.27
CA GLU A 34 -10.93 0.09 -9.66
C GLU A 34 -9.47 -0.26 -9.85
N ALA A 35 -8.68 -0.04 -8.81
CA ALA A 35 -7.25 -0.30 -8.88
C ALA A 35 -6.73 -0.71 -7.51
N VAL A 36 -5.62 -1.42 -7.51
CA VAL A 36 -4.87 -1.70 -6.29
C VAL A 36 -3.42 -1.30 -6.48
N GLY A 37 -2.91 -0.52 -5.54
CA GLY A 37 -1.50 -0.19 -5.45
C GLY A 37 -0.82 -1.15 -4.50
N LEU A 38 0.34 -1.63 -4.87
CA LEU A 38 1.14 -2.52 -4.04
C LEU A 38 2.48 -1.86 -3.76
N VAL A 39 2.81 -1.74 -2.48
CA VAL A 39 4.05 -1.12 -2.04
C VAL A 39 4.75 -2.07 -1.10
N GLN A 40 5.97 -2.43 -1.42
CA GLN A 40 6.75 -3.36 -0.62
C GLN A 40 8.10 -2.76 -0.29
N GLY A 41 8.52 -2.92 0.95
CA GLY A 41 9.81 -2.43 1.39
C GLY A 41 10.06 -2.76 2.85
N ARG A 42 11.08 -2.13 3.40
CA ARG A 42 11.41 -2.30 4.81
C ARG A 42 10.27 -1.82 5.68
N MET A 43 10.07 -2.51 6.79
CA MET A 43 8.95 -2.23 7.68
C MET A 43 8.87 -0.75 8.09
N ILE A 44 10.00 -0.15 8.41
CA ILE A 44 10.04 1.26 8.82
C ILE A 44 9.51 2.17 7.70
N ASP A 45 9.89 1.89 6.47
CA ASP A 45 9.43 2.67 5.31
C ASP A 45 7.94 2.43 5.04
N MET A 46 7.47 1.22 5.29
CA MET A 46 6.08 0.88 5.04
C MET A 46 5.13 1.50 6.06
N VAL A 47 5.58 1.64 7.30
CA VAL A 47 4.79 2.37 8.31
C VAL A 47 4.61 3.83 7.87
N VAL A 48 5.68 4.44 7.39
CA VAL A 48 5.63 5.82 6.88
C VAL A 48 4.75 5.89 5.62
N ALA A 49 4.90 4.92 4.71
CA ALA A 49 4.09 4.86 3.50
C ALA A 49 2.60 4.73 3.82
N ALA A 50 2.26 3.93 4.82
CA ALA A 50 0.87 3.78 5.26
C ALA A 50 0.30 5.11 5.74
N ASP A 51 1.07 5.86 6.52
CA ASP A 51 0.64 7.17 6.99
C ASP A 51 0.40 8.13 5.83
N ILE A 52 1.33 8.15 4.87
CA ILE A 52 1.19 9.00 3.68
C ILE A 52 -0.08 8.64 2.92
N ALA A 53 -0.30 7.34 2.69
CA ALA A 53 -1.45 6.89 1.93
C ALA A 53 -2.77 7.17 2.65
N GLU A 54 -2.82 6.98 3.97
CA GLU A 54 -4.04 7.25 4.73
C GLU A 54 -4.40 8.72 4.75
N LYS A 55 -3.43 9.60 4.64
CA LYS A 55 -3.67 11.03 4.53
C LYS A 55 -4.13 11.45 3.14
N ALA A 56 -3.96 10.56 2.16
CA ALA A 56 -4.47 10.79 0.81
C ALA A 56 -5.98 10.50 0.79
N THR A 57 -6.70 11.26 0.00
CA THR A 57 -8.15 11.15 -0.06
C THR A 57 -8.58 10.00 -0.99
N GLY A 58 -9.54 9.20 -0.54
CA GLY A 58 -10.21 8.24 -1.41
C GLY A 58 -9.56 6.89 -1.53
N VAL A 59 -8.62 6.55 -0.65
CA VAL A 59 -7.99 5.23 -0.67
C VAL A 59 -8.12 4.53 0.68
N ASP A 60 -8.11 3.21 0.63
CA ASP A 60 -8.05 2.34 1.82
C ASP A 60 -6.69 1.65 1.81
N VAL A 61 -6.07 1.55 2.97
CA VAL A 61 -4.71 1.01 3.12
C VAL A 61 -4.74 -0.20 4.02
N TYR A 62 -4.14 -1.29 3.57
CA TYR A 62 -4.10 -2.54 4.33
C TYR A 62 -2.72 -3.17 4.28
N ASP A 63 -2.35 -3.78 5.39
CA ASP A 63 -1.15 -4.61 5.49
C ASP A 63 -1.47 -5.98 4.92
N VAL A 64 -0.70 -6.41 3.93
CA VAL A 64 -0.85 -7.73 3.34
C VAL A 64 0.10 -8.68 4.03
N ARG A 65 -0.46 -9.55 4.83
CA ARG A 65 0.35 -10.51 5.59
C ARG A 65 0.95 -11.55 4.66
N GLY A 66 2.21 -11.82 4.90
CA GLY A 66 2.93 -12.87 4.20
C GLY A 66 3.92 -13.53 5.15
N ILE A 67 4.36 -14.71 4.78
CA ILE A 67 5.46 -15.36 5.47
C ILE A 67 6.73 -14.73 4.93
N CYS A 68 7.01 -13.53 5.38
CA CYS A 68 8.21 -12.85 4.94
C CYS A 68 9.11 -12.67 6.15
N PRO A 69 10.22 -13.38 6.23
CA PRO A 69 11.05 -13.37 7.42
C PRO A 69 11.99 -12.18 7.53
N GLN A 70 11.99 -11.24 6.64
CA GLN A 70 13.08 -10.30 6.48
C GLN A 70 12.73 -8.84 6.79
N HIS A 71 11.85 -8.58 7.72
CA HIS A 71 11.46 -7.21 8.07
C HIS A 71 10.86 -6.43 6.89
N MET A 72 10.40 -7.17 5.90
CA MET A 72 9.72 -6.60 4.74
C MET A 72 8.22 -6.70 4.95
N THR A 73 7.51 -5.71 4.49
CA THR A 73 6.06 -5.77 4.51
C THR A 73 5.50 -5.28 3.18
N LEU A 74 4.30 -5.71 2.89
CA LEU A 74 3.59 -5.35 1.67
C LEU A 74 2.30 -4.64 2.06
N LEU A 75 2.09 -3.46 1.51
CA LEU A 75 0.84 -2.72 1.67
C LEU A 75 0.02 -2.84 0.41
N ALA A 76 -1.28 -2.95 0.58
CA ALA A 76 -2.25 -2.86 -0.52
C ALA A 76 -3.09 -1.61 -0.32
N ILE A 77 -3.23 -0.83 -1.37
CA ILE A 77 -3.93 0.45 -1.38
C ILE A 77 -5.04 0.37 -2.42
N PHE A 78 -6.29 0.49 -1.98
CA PHE A 78 -7.45 0.33 -2.84
C PHE A 78 -8.20 1.63 -3.04
N GLY A 79 -8.76 1.81 -4.21
CA GLY A 79 -9.59 2.96 -4.51
C GLY A 79 -9.87 3.05 -5.99
N ASN A 80 -10.35 4.21 -6.43
CA ASN A 80 -10.42 4.46 -7.85
C ASN A 80 -9.00 4.68 -8.38
N THR A 81 -8.83 4.51 -9.67
CA THR A 81 -7.52 4.53 -10.30
C THR A 81 -6.76 5.83 -10.01
N ALA A 82 -7.42 6.97 -10.15
CA ALA A 82 -6.76 8.26 -9.92
C ALA A 82 -6.31 8.42 -8.47
N ALA A 83 -7.15 8.03 -7.52
CA ALA A 83 -6.80 8.14 -6.10
C ALA A 83 -5.62 7.23 -5.74
N VAL A 84 -5.59 6.01 -6.27
CA VAL A 84 -4.49 5.08 -6.04
C VAL A 84 -3.19 5.62 -6.65
N GLU A 85 -3.26 6.12 -7.88
CA GLU A 85 -2.09 6.72 -8.52
C GLU A 85 -1.53 7.89 -7.73
N ASP A 86 -2.41 8.76 -7.23
CA ASP A 86 -1.99 9.90 -6.42
C ASP A 86 -1.34 9.46 -5.12
N ALA A 87 -1.92 8.47 -4.45
CA ALA A 87 -1.36 7.94 -3.21
C ALA A 87 0.04 7.35 -3.43
N LEU A 88 0.20 6.56 -4.50
CA LEU A 88 1.50 5.98 -4.82
C LEU A 88 2.54 7.05 -5.17
N SER A 89 2.13 8.07 -5.92
CA SER A 89 3.02 9.19 -6.26
C SER A 89 3.46 9.95 -5.02
N GLU A 90 2.56 10.16 -4.07
CA GLU A 90 2.90 10.85 -2.82
C GLU A 90 3.87 10.02 -1.98
N ILE A 91 3.68 8.71 -1.92
CA ILE A 91 4.59 7.81 -1.21
C ILE A 91 5.99 7.92 -1.82
N GLU A 92 6.07 7.77 -3.13
CA GLU A 92 7.36 7.82 -3.82
C GLU A 92 8.05 9.15 -3.60
N ARG A 93 7.33 10.24 -3.80
CA ARG A 93 7.88 11.59 -3.67
C ARG A 93 8.37 11.86 -2.25
N LYS A 94 7.53 11.62 -1.26
CA LYS A 94 7.84 11.98 0.13
C LYS A 94 8.95 11.13 0.73
N LEU A 95 8.96 9.83 0.45
CA LEU A 95 10.02 8.97 0.95
C LEU A 95 11.34 9.24 0.23
N LYS A 96 11.31 9.47 -1.07
CA LYS A 96 12.50 9.71 -1.86
C LYS A 96 13.13 11.07 -1.54
N GLU A 97 12.31 12.07 -1.27
CA GLU A 97 12.80 13.42 -0.95
C GLU A 97 13.13 13.61 0.52
N GLY A 98 12.95 12.58 1.33
CA GLY A 98 13.29 12.65 2.75
C GLY A 98 12.41 13.57 3.57
N MET A 99 11.15 13.74 3.17
CA MET A 99 10.22 14.60 3.90
C MET A 99 9.83 14.04 5.27
N TYR A 100 10.04 12.75 5.47
CA TYR A 100 9.97 12.12 6.78
C TYR A 100 11.41 11.95 7.23
N SER A 101 11.86 12.87 8.06
CA SER A 101 13.27 12.98 8.36
C SER A 101 13.86 11.78 9.06
N ASP A 102 15.09 11.49 8.66
CA ASP A 102 15.93 10.50 9.33
C ASP A 102 16.62 11.22 10.48
N TYR A 103 16.16 10.96 11.69
CA TYR A 103 16.69 11.64 12.87
C TYR A 103 18.16 11.34 13.14
N SER A 104 18.69 10.25 12.57
CA SER A 104 20.12 9.97 12.72
C SER A 104 21.00 11.02 12.06
N HIS A 105 20.44 11.82 11.16
CA HIS A 105 21.15 12.89 10.47
C HIS A 105 20.83 14.29 11.01
N ALA A 106 20.05 14.37 12.06
CA ALA A 106 19.58 15.64 12.58
C ALA A 106 20.61 16.37 13.46
N ASN A 107 21.79 15.85 13.58
CA ASN A 107 22.84 16.43 14.43
C ASN A 107 23.59 17.55 13.75
#